data_527b1b5086c183c0ea999f6c5f8c65a9
#
_entry.id   527b1b5086c183c0ea999f6c5f8c65a9
#
_cell.length_a   1.000
_cell.length_b   1.000
_cell.length_c   1.000
_cell.angle_alpha   90.00
_cell.angle_beta   90.00
_cell.angle_gamma   90.00
#
_symmetry.space_group_name_H-M   'P 1'
#
loop_
_entity.id
_entity.type
_entity.pdbx_description
1 polymer ?
#
loop_
_entity_poly.entity_id
_entity_poly.type
_entity_poly.pdbx_seq_one_letter_code
_entity_poly.pdbx_strand_id
1 'polypeptide(L)'
;MKLKRIITGVLASIMCVGAFNVTSAFASDETNIFIVGDSTSCIYGYDDNYALPRAGWGMYLGDFLRSKYHVEDLAMSGRSSKSFATEDNYKKLLSEMNEGDYVLIQFGHNDAKNKTEADIQNRYTDADGDVKTEGSFKNSLYKNYIEPAEEKGAKPVLLTPIVRHEFDENGKVIDAHGHYDDAIRELAKETNVPCIDVNQMTTDLYNKSGSEETRILHALFKSTEKGDNGFDYTHLNHFGGMTVAKMVAQALPSVDGLANCVNTNAINDDKYKFMTRDEFVGEIVRLTDKTESGSAVFADVTPDNKYYDEIYTAKKLGLVQGDDKGLFNPNDYITVQDAFVIIDRMYKEENVPLKTDEAVFSQFKYASETSDYAKDAVANVLTKLNKSAASNILPKMKAEKSACYVLFDKIYNDFYVSDVRNEAQSADEIEVVE
;
A
#
# COMPACT_ATOMS: atom_id res chain seq x y z
N MET A 1 -92.13 -40.31 12.45
CA MET A 1 -92.97 -39.31 11.74
C MET A 1 -92.67 -37.94 12.31
N LYS A 2 -92.28 -36.95 11.44
CA LYS A 2 -92.11 -35.53 11.61
C LYS A 2 -91.02 -34.97 12.60
N LEU A 3 -89.95 -34.72 12.09
CA LEU A 3 -89.12 -33.48 11.90
C LEU A 3 -89.61 -32.20 12.57
N LYS A 4 -88.83 -31.58 13.46
CA LYS A 4 -88.85 -30.12 13.66
C LYS A 4 -87.40 -29.63 13.82
N ARG A 5 -87.02 -28.75 12.91
CA ARG A 5 -85.76 -27.97 12.89
C ARG A 5 -85.77 -26.92 14.01
N ILE A 6 -84.72 -26.78 14.73
CA ILE A 6 -84.41 -25.56 15.51
C ILE A 6 -83.10 -25.02 14.97
N ILE A 7 -83.24 -23.77 14.44
CA ILE A 7 -82.10 -22.95 13.98
C ILE A 7 -81.60 -22.22 15.21
N THR A 8 -80.35 -22.47 15.57
CA THR A 8 -79.68 -21.64 16.54
C THR A 8 -78.51 -20.92 15.84
N GLY A 9 -78.58 -19.64 15.74
CA GLY A 9 -77.55 -18.79 15.16
C GLY A 9 -76.34 -18.74 16.09
N VAL A 10 -75.14 -18.97 15.51
CA VAL A 10 -73.86 -18.73 16.16
C VAL A 10 -73.21 -17.53 15.48
N LEU A 11 -73.10 -16.44 16.22
CA LEU A 11 -72.26 -15.31 15.83
C LEU A 11 -70.78 -15.80 15.74
N ALA A 12 -70.22 -15.78 14.54
CA ALA A 12 -68.80 -15.97 14.32
C ALA A 12 -68.11 -14.61 14.55
N SER A 13 -67.43 -14.49 15.69
CA SER A 13 -66.46 -13.41 15.93
C SER A 13 -65.22 -13.69 15.10
N ILE A 14 -65.03 -12.89 14.04
CA ILE A 14 -63.77 -12.91 13.26
C ILE A 14 -62.71 -12.22 14.10
N MET A 15 -61.83 -13.00 14.78
CA MET A 15 -60.56 -12.49 15.26
C MET A 15 -59.63 -12.38 14.04
N CYS A 16 -59.36 -11.16 13.59
CA CYS A 16 -58.21 -10.85 12.76
C CYS A 16 -56.93 -11.05 13.62
N VAL A 17 -56.35 -12.23 13.55
CA VAL A 17 -54.97 -12.41 13.99
C VAL A 17 -54.12 -11.77 12.89
N GLY A 18 -53.70 -10.54 13.13
CA GLY A 18 -52.64 -9.90 12.35
C GLY A 18 -51.37 -10.73 12.52
N ALA A 19 -51.01 -11.50 11.50
CA ALA A 19 -49.67 -12.07 11.41
C ALA A 19 -48.71 -10.89 11.22
N PHE A 20 -48.12 -10.43 12.33
CA PHE A 20 -46.88 -9.67 12.24
C PHE A 20 -45.85 -10.66 11.65
N ASN A 21 -45.58 -10.57 10.37
CA ASN A 21 -44.36 -11.08 9.79
C ASN A 21 -43.25 -10.25 10.39
N VAL A 22 -42.71 -10.71 11.52
CA VAL A 22 -41.35 -10.36 11.94
C VAL A 22 -40.47 -11.06 10.91
N THR A 23 -40.18 -10.40 9.80
CA THR A 23 -38.97 -10.70 9.06
C THR A 23 -37.85 -10.33 10.00
N SER A 24 -37.33 -11.36 10.72
CA SER A 24 -35.98 -11.26 11.24
C SER A 24 -35.12 -11.01 10.00
N ALA A 25 -34.77 -9.76 9.77
CA ALA A 25 -33.62 -9.46 8.96
C ALA A 25 -32.49 -10.24 9.64
N PHE A 26 -32.05 -11.33 9.01
CA PHE A 26 -30.75 -11.88 9.32
C PHE A 26 -29.80 -10.73 9.02
N ALA A 27 -29.30 -10.07 10.06
CA ALA A 27 -28.17 -9.18 9.93
C ALA A 27 -27.14 -10.00 9.17
N SER A 28 -26.67 -9.53 8.04
CA SER A 28 -25.59 -10.17 7.32
C SER A 28 -24.47 -10.34 8.33
N ASP A 29 -23.87 -11.53 8.42
CA ASP A 29 -22.68 -11.76 9.28
C ASP A 29 -21.48 -10.91 8.82
N GLU A 30 -21.68 -10.11 7.78
CA GLU A 30 -20.70 -9.23 7.14
C GLU A 30 -20.68 -7.86 7.82
N THR A 31 -19.51 -7.38 8.11
CA THR A 31 -19.25 -6.08 8.73
C THR A 31 -18.41 -5.24 7.77
N ASN A 32 -18.90 -4.07 7.39
CA ASN A 32 -18.11 -3.14 6.58
C ASN A 32 -17.13 -2.36 7.44
N ILE A 33 -15.96 -2.13 6.90
CA ILE A 33 -14.91 -1.26 7.45
C ILE A 33 -14.60 -0.23 6.40
N PHE A 34 -15.14 0.97 6.56
CA PHE A 34 -14.85 2.11 5.69
C PHE A 34 -13.55 2.77 6.11
N ILE A 35 -12.71 3.13 5.13
CA ILE A 35 -11.52 3.96 5.37
C ILE A 35 -11.77 5.33 4.77
N VAL A 36 -11.64 6.37 5.57
CA VAL A 36 -11.64 7.76 5.12
C VAL A 36 -10.33 8.42 5.50
N GLY A 37 -9.74 9.13 4.56
CA GLY A 37 -8.41 9.67 4.77
C GLY A 37 -7.84 10.36 3.54
N ASP A 38 -6.54 10.48 3.54
CA ASP A 38 -5.78 11.20 2.53
C ASP A 38 -4.96 10.26 1.61
N SER A 39 -3.91 10.84 1.01
CA SER A 39 -3.00 10.15 0.08
C SER A 39 -2.24 8.98 0.70
N THR A 40 -2.11 8.90 2.01
CA THR A 40 -1.35 7.85 2.68
C THR A 40 -2.15 6.56 2.88
N SER A 41 -3.47 6.65 2.80
CA SER A 41 -4.39 5.51 2.90
C SER A 41 -5.09 5.14 1.59
N CYS A 42 -5.24 6.05 0.62
CA CYS A 42 -6.12 5.87 -0.55
C CYS A 42 -5.62 4.86 -1.57
N ILE A 43 -6.55 4.39 -2.41
CA ILE A 43 -6.26 3.55 -3.56
C ILE A 43 -5.61 4.39 -4.67
N TYR A 44 -4.51 3.90 -5.21
CA TYR A 44 -3.85 4.47 -6.38
C TYR A 44 -4.01 3.57 -7.60
N GLY A 45 -4.28 4.19 -8.74
CA GLY A 45 -4.05 3.60 -10.05
C GLY A 45 -2.61 3.80 -10.52
N TYR A 46 -2.36 3.47 -11.78
CA TYR A 46 -1.08 3.74 -12.43
C TYR A 46 -0.79 5.25 -12.46
N ASP A 47 0.43 5.64 -12.09
CA ASP A 47 0.88 7.04 -12.07
C ASP A 47 2.25 7.16 -12.73
N ASP A 48 2.27 7.72 -13.94
CA ASP A 48 3.48 7.89 -14.76
C ASP A 48 4.55 8.82 -14.14
N ASN A 49 4.21 9.54 -13.08
CA ASN A 49 5.17 10.42 -12.43
C ASN A 49 6.14 9.67 -11.50
N TYR A 50 5.89 8.38 -11.26
CA TYR A 50 6.65 7.59 -10.30
C TYR A 50 7.37 6.42 -10.96
N ALA A 51 8.64 6.26 -10.62
CA ALA A 51 9.44 5.08 -10.95
C ALA A 51 9.10 3.90 -10.02
N LEU A 52 8.92 4.17 -8.70
CA LEU A 52 8.25 3.27 -7.78
C LEU A 52 6.94 3.93 -7.33
N PRO A 53 5.78 3.41 -7.76
CA PRO A 53 4.51 4.09 -7.61
C PRO A 53 4.03 4.14 -6.16
N ARG A 54 3.19 5.14 -5.89
CA ARG A 54 2.54 5.31 -4.59
C ARG A 54 1.53 4.20 -4.33
N ALA A 55 1.39 3.86 -3.04
CA ALA A 55 0.32 3.00 -2.55
C ALA A 55 -0.13 3.46 -1.17
N GLY A 56 -1.43 3.65 -0.97
CA GLY A 56 -1.98 3.84 0.36
C GLY A 56 -2.11 2.50 1.10
N TRP A 57 -2.04 2.52 2.42
CA TRP A 57 -2.17 1.29 3.22
C TRP A 57 -3.59 0.68 3.12
N GLY A 58 -4.61 1.50 2.86
CA GLY A 58 -6.00 1.03 2.68
C GLY A 58 -6.15 0.01 1.56
N MET A 59 -5.31 0.09 0.50
CA MET A 59 -5.28 -0.87 -0.61
C MET A 59 -5.09 -2.33 -0.16
N TYR A 60 -4.46 -2.54 1.00
CA TYR A 60 -4.05 -3.88 1.45
C TYR A 60 -4.73 -4.34 2.74
N LEU A 61 -5.48 -3.47 3.44
CA LEU A 61 -6.04 -3.82 4.74
C LEU A 61 -6.95 -5.06 4.67
N GLY A 62 -7.80 -5.12 3.65
CA GLY A 62 -8.73 -6.25 3.44
C GLY A 62 -8.03 -7.61 3.31
N ASP A 63 -6.81 -7.62 2.78
CA ASP A 63 -6.02 -8.84 2.62
C ASP A 63 -5.68 -9.52 3.96
N PHE A 64 -5.55 -8.72 5.02
CA PHE A 64 -5.17 -9.18 6.35
C PHE A 64 -6.35 -9.47 7.26
N LEU A 65 -7.57 -9.24 6.79
CA LEU A 65 -8.78 -9.48 7.56
C LEU A 65 -9.49 -10.77 7.14
N ARG A 66 -10.33 -11.29 8.02
CA ARG A 66 -11.21 -12.42 7.70
C ARG A 66 -12.31 -11.96 6.74
N SER A 67 -12.75 -12.85 5.86
CA SER A 67 -13.67 -12.56 4.76
C SER A 67 -15.02 -11.95 5.13
N LYS A 68 -15.45 -12.07 6.39
CA LYS A 68 -16.66 -11.41 6.87
C LYS A 68 -16.49 -9.89 7.09
N TYR A 69 -15.26 -9.38 7.11
CA TYR A 69 -14.97 -7.95 7.22
C TYR A 69 -14.66 -7.40 5.83
N HIS A 70 -15.54 -6.55 5.35
CA HIS A 70 -15.46 -5.95 4.03
C HIS A 70 -14.80 -4.58 4.14
N VAL A 71 -13.63 -4.42 3.57
CA VAL A 71 -12.93 -3.12 3.59
C VAL A 71 -13.32 -2.33 2.36
N GLU A 72 -13.82 -1.12 2.57
CA GLU A 72 -14.07 -0.14 1.53
C GLU A 72 -13.24 1.11 1.76
N ASP A 73 -12.22 1.29 0.92
CA ASP A 73 -11.34 2.44 0.99
C ASP A 73 -11.90 3.59 0.16
N LEU A 74 -12.44 4.59 0.86
CA LEU A 74 -12.99 5.83 0.31
C LEU A 74 -12.00 7.00 0.37
N ALA A 75 -10.81 6.81 0.95
CA ALA A 75 -9.81 7.85 1.09
C ALA A 75 -9.40 8.48 -0.24
N MET A 76 -8.98 9.73 -0.23
CA MET A 76 -8.67 10.49 -1.45
C MET A 76 -7.38 11.29 -1.31
N SER A 77 -6.50 11.16 -2.30
CA SER A 77 -5.23 11.88 -2.33
C SER A 77 -5.42 13.41 -2.22
N GLY A 78 -4.63 14.05 -1.34
CA GLY A 78 -4.61 15.50 -1.16
C GLY A 78 -5.75 16.07 -0.32
N ARG A 79 -6.61 15.25 0.28
CA ARG A 79 -7.72 15.72 1.10
C ARG A 79 -7.35 15.86 2.56
N SER A 80 -7.86 16.91 3.18
CA SER A 80 -7.88 17.11 4.62
C SER A 80 -9.21 16.65 5.20
N SER A 81 -9.34 16.61 6.51
CA SER A 81 -10.60 16.31 7.19
C SER A 81 -11.75 17.23 6.76
N LYS A 82 -11.42 18.49 6.46
CA LYS A 82 -12.35 19.51 5.96
C LYS A 82 -12.71 19.28 4.49
N SER A 83 -11.73 19.12 3.61
CA SER A 83 -11.99 19.04 2.17
C SER A 83 -12.62 17.72 1.75
N PHE A 84 -12.30 16.60 2.41
CA PHE A 84 -12.93 15.32 2.12
C PHE A 84 -14.45 15.35 2.38
N ALA A 85 -14.91 16.09 3.37
CA ALA A 85 -16.33 16.23 3.70
C ALA A 85 -17.17 16.87 2.57
N THR A 86 -16.55 17.41 1.52
CA THR A 86 -17.22 17.96 0.35
C THR A 86 -17.27 17.03 -0.86
N GLU A 87 -16.58 15.87 -0.79
CA GLU A 87 -16.40 14.94 -1.90
C GLU A 87 -17.56 13.94 -2.05
N ASP A 88 -17.66 13.33 -3.22
CA ASP A 88 -18.66 12.29 -3.47
C ASP A 88 -18.40 11.02 -2.65
N ASN A 89 -17.13 10.70 -2.35
CA ASN A 89 -16.78 9.59 -1.47
C ASN A 89 -17.30 9.80 -0.03
N TYR A 90 -17.34 11.05 0.45
CA TYR A 90 -17.97 11.34 1.73
C TYR A 90 -19.50 11.12 1.70
N LYS A 91 -20.16 11.55 0.62
CA LYS A 91 -21.61 11.28 0.44
C LYS A 91 -21.87 9.78 0.37
N LYS A 92 -20.98 9.03 -0.30
CA LYS A 92 -21.03 7.57 -0.37
C LYS A 92 -20.92 6.96 1.03
N LEU A 93 -19.92 7.35 1.84
CA LEU A 93 -19.81 6.94 3.24
C LEU A 93 -21.14 7.13 3.97
N LEU A 94 -21.69 8.36 3.93
CA LEU A 94 -22.95 8.68 4.62
C LEU A 94 -24.13 7.86 4.13
N SER A 95 -24.15 7.41 2.88
CA SER A 95 -25.26 6.61 2.33
C SER A 95 -25.14 5.13 2.63
N GLU A 96 -23.93 4.59 2.77
CA GLU A 96 -23.67 3.15 2.82
C GLU A 96 -23.37 2.62 4.23
N MET A 97 -22.82 3.45 5.15
CA MET A 97 -22.57 3.00 6.52
C MET A 97 -23.86 2.75 7.28
N ASN A 98 -23.91 1.66 8.03
CA ASN A 98 -25.06 1.18 8.80
C ASN A 98 -24.64 0.82 10.24
N GLU A 99 -25.63 0.48 11.07
CA GLU A 99 -25.41 -0.01 12.42
C GLU A 99 -24.48 -1.24 12.43
N GLY A 100 -23.43 -1.19 13.26
CA GLY A 100 -22.44 -2.24 13.41
C GLY A 100 -21.24 -2.15 12.47
N ASP A 101 -21.25 -1.29 11.46
CA ASP A 101 -20.08 -1.00 10.61
C ASP A 101 -19.02 -0.19 11.37
N TYR A 102 -17.82 -0.11 10.80
CA TYR A 102 -16.70 0.68 11.34
C TYR A 102 -16.26 1.74 10.34
N VAL A 103 -15.84 2.90 10.85
CA VAL A 103 -15.24 3.97 10.05
C VAL A 103 -13.86 4.27 10.60
N LEU A 104 -12.81 3.91 9.86
CA LEU A 104 -11.41 4.23 10.16
C LEU A 104 -11.09 5.62 9.61
N ILE A 105 -10.75 6.57 10.47
CA ILE A 105 -10.63 8.00 10.14
C ILE A 105 -9.16 8.40 10.28
N GLN A 106 -8.46 8.71 9.17
CA GLN A 106 -7.05 9.12 9.17
C GLN A 106 -6.84 10.39 8.35
N PHE A 107 -6.60 11.50 9.01
CA PHE A 107 -6.26 12.80 8.41
C PHE A 107 -5.11 13.48 9.18
N GLY A 108 -4.59 14.59 8.66
CA GLY A 108 -3.54 15.40 9.29
C GLY A 108 -2.54 15.95 8.28
N HIS A 109 -2.04 15.15 7.33
CA HIS A 109 -1.03 15.57 6.36
C HIS A 109 -1.44 16.81 5.52
N ASN A 110 -2.74 16.95 5.22
CA ASN A 110 -3.25 18.05 4.43
C ASN A 110 -3.94 19.13 5.27
N ASP A 111 -4.37 18.80 6.47
CA ASP A 111 -4.93 19.73 7.44
C ASP A 111 -3.90 20.79 7.88
N ALA A 112 -2.62 20.41 7.93
CA ALA A 112 -1.50 21.29 8.23
C ALA A 112 -1.15 22.27 7.10
N LYS A 113 -1.76 22.17 5.91
CA LYS A 113 -1.41 23.01 4.76
C LYS A 113 -2.02 24.39 4.86
N ASN A 114 -1.18 25.40 5.15
CA ASN A 114 -1.55 26.80 5.34
C ASN A 114 -0.67 27.79 4.56
N LYS A 115 0.11 27.30 3.57
CA LYS A 115 1.09 28.14 2.85
C LYS A 115 0.46 29.05 1.80
N THR A 116 -0.68 28.69 1.24
CA THR A 116 -1.38 29.45 0.23
C THR A 116 -2.79 29.82 0.71
N GLU A 117 -3.37 30.88 0.13
CA GLU A 117 -4.75 31.25 0.42
C GLU A 117 -5.74 30.12 0.05
N ALA A 118 -5.48 29.42 -1.04
CA ALA A 118 -6.26 28.26 -1.45
C ALA A 118 -6.13 27.08 -0.45
N ASP A 119 -4.97 26.84 0.14
CA ASP A 119 -4.80 25.84 1.18
C ASP A 119 -5.62 26.20 2.43
N ILE A 120 -5.51 27.47 2.89
CA ILE A 120 -6.23 27.95 4.07
C ILE A 120 -7.75 27.82 3.86
N GLN A 121 -8.23 28.21 2.70
CA GLN A 121 -9.65 28.14 2.38
C GLN A 121 -10.19 26.72 2.30
N ASN A 122 -9.44 25.80 1.65
CA ASN A 122 -9.97 24.52 1.24
C ASN A 122 -9.54 23.34 2.15
N ARG A 123 -8.36 23.41 2.78
CA ARG A 123 -7.77 22.25 3.48
C ARG A 123 -7.44 22.51 4.95
N TYR A 124 -6.91 23.68 5.25
CA TYR A 124 -6.40 23.98 6.58
C TYR A 124 -7.48 23.87 7.66
N THR A 125 -7.10 23.24 8.77
CA THR A 125 -7.83 23.26 10.04
C THR A 125 -6.85 23.56 11.17
N ASP A 126 -7.31 24.21 12.25
CA ASP A 126 -6.47 24.56 13.37
C ASP A 126 -6.27 23.36 14.31
N ALA A 127 -5.04 22.91 14.49
CA ALA A 127 -4.72 21.78 15.34
C ALA A 127 -4.97 22.05 16.84
N ASP A 128 -4.80 23.30 17.27
CA ASP A 128 -4.85 23.70 18.69
C ASP A 128 -6.29 24.02 19.17
N GLY A 129 -7.25 24.08 18.25
CA GLY A 129 -8.65 24.35 18.57
C GLY A 129 -9.36 23.14 19.22
N ASP A 130 -10.36 23.40 20.07
CA ASP A 130 -11.16 22.35 20.69
C ASP A 130 -12.27 21.82 19.76
N VAL A 131 -12.96 20.75 20.20
CA VAL A 131 -14.03 20.09 19.43
C VAL A 131 -15.24 21.01 19.12
N LYS A 132 -15.43 22.10 19.87
CA LYS A 132 -16.52 23.06 19.68
C LYS A 132 -16.14 24.26 18.81
N THR A 133 -14.83 24.46 18.57
CA THR A 133 -14.31 25.57 17.80
C THR A 133 -14.44 25.28 16.32
N GLU A 134 -15.34 25.97 15.64
CA GLU A 134 -15.51 25.84 14.18
C GLU A 134 -14.20 26.13 13.46
N GLY A 135 -13.83 25.27 12.51
CA GLY A 135 -12.57 25.34 11.76
C GLY A 135 -11.38 24.68 12.46
N SER A 136 -11.52 24.20 13.68
CA SER A 136 -10.49 23.38 14.31
C SER A 136 -10.47 21.96 13.73
N PHE A 137 -9.32 21.30 13.85
CA PHE A 137 -9.14 19.94 13.39
C PHE A 137 -10.04 18.96 14.18
N LYS A 138 -10.08 19.09 15.50
CA LYS A 138 -10.96 18.29 16.37
C LYS A 138 -12.43 18.46 15.99
N ASN A 139 -12.87 19.72 15.74
CA ASN A 139 -14.26 19.98 15.32
C ASN A 139 -14.56 19.34 13.96
N SER A 140 -13.63 19.45 12.99
CA SER A 140 -13.78 18.83 11.67
C SER A 140 -13.92 17.31 11.76
N LEU A 141 -13.07 16.64 12.55
CA LEU A 141 -13.14 15.19 12.76
C LEU A 141 -14.43 14.78 13.45
N TYR A 142 -14.84 15.50 14.50
CA TYR A 142 -16.03 15.18 15.25
C TYR A 142 -17.31 15.35 14.41
N LYS A 143 -17.51 16.54 13.84
CA LYS A 143 -18.74 16.91 13.14
C LYS A 143 -18.91 16.17 11.81
N ASN A 144 -17.83 15.90 11.11
CA ASN A 144 -17.95 15.29 9.79
C ASN A 144 -17.88 13.76 9.83
N TYR A 145 -17.27 13.16 10.86
CA TYR A 145 -17.06 11.70 10.83
C TYR A 145 -17.54 10.97 12.08
N ILE A 146 -17.22 11.47 13.29
CA ILE A 146 -17.59 10.78 14.53
C ILE A 146 -19.09 10.86 14.76
N GLU A 147 -19.64 12.08 14.84
CA GLU A 147 -21.09 12.30 15.11
C GLU A 147 -21.99 11.60 14.07
N PRO A 148 -21.74 11.70 12.73
CA PRO A 148 -22.56 11.00 11.74
C PRO A 148 -22.45 9.47 11.80
N ALA A 149 -21.28 8.92 12.18
CA ALA A 149 -21.13 7.49 12.35
C ALA A 149 -21.94 6.99 13.54
N GLU A 150 -21.82 7.66 14.69
CA GLU A 150 -22.60 7.33 15.91
C GLU A 150 -24.11 7.46 15.69
N GLU A 151 -24.55 8.51 14.99
CA GLU A 151 -25.98 8.71 14.66
C GLU A 151 -26.56 7.56 13.82
N LYS A 152 -25.74 6.90 13.03
CA LYS A 152 -26.12 5.72 12.21
C LYS A 152 -25.90 4.39 12.94
N GLY A 153 -25.34 4.41 14.15
CA GLY A 153 -24.98 3.20 14.88
C GLY A 153 -23.69 2.53 14.37
N ALA A 154 -22.96 3.18 13.46
CA ALA A 154 -21.61 2.77 13.09
C ALA A 154 -20.58 3.19 14.15
N LYS A 155 -19.43 2.55 14.15
CA LYS A 155 -18.37 2.73 15.16
C LYS A 155 -17.20 3.49 14.55
N PRO A 156 -16.98 4.77 14.93
CA PRO A 156 -15.81 5.51 14.51
C PRO A 156 -14.56 4.99 15.20
N VAL A 157 -13.43 4.97 14.48
CA VAL A 157 -12.09 4.65 14.98
C VAL A 157 -11.14 5.69 14.45
N LEU A 158 -10.49 6.43 15.33
CA LEU A 158 -9.50 7.43 14.95
C LEU A 158 -8.14 6.76 14.69
N LEU A 159 -7.44 7.20 13.63
CA LEU A 159 -6.09 6.81 13.34
C LEU A 159 -5.21 8.07 13.25
N THR A 160 -4.08 8.10 13.96
CA THR A 160 -3.09 9.15 13.76
C THR A 160 -2.41 9.00 12.40
N PRO A 161 -1.96 10.09 11.73
CA PRO A 161 -1.29 10.00 10.44
C PRO A 161 0.02 9.23 10.55
N ILE A 162 0.43 8.52 9.49
CA ILE A 162 1.76 7.89 9.42
C ILE A 162 2.84 8.96 9.50
N VAL A 163 4.02 8.62 10.05
CA VAL A 163 5.15 9.57 10.04
C VAL A 163 5.66 9.82 8.63
N ARG A 164 6.28 10.98 8.41
CA ARG A 164 7.09 11.25 7.22
C ARG A 164 8.48 10.64 7.40
N HIS A 165 9.15 10.37 6.30
CA HIS A 165 10.54 9.90 6.32
C HIS A 165 11.49 11.07 6.54
N GLU A 166 11.38 11.69 7.71
CA GLU A 166 12.21 12.81 8.12
C GLU A 166 12.95 12.46 9.41
N PHE A 167 14.28 12.65 9.43
CA PHE A 167 15.14 12.25 10.55
C PHE A 167 16.00 13.43 10.97
N ASP A 168 16.28 13.51 12.26
CA ASP A 168 17.23 14.47 12.84
C ASP A 168 18.69 14.02 12.64
N GLU A 169 19.63 14.85 13.06
CA GLU A 169 21.06 14.58 12.99
C GLU A 169 21.52 13.35 13.81
N ASN A 170 20.70 12.88 14.74
CA ASN A 170 20.94 11.69 15.55
C ASN A 170 20.27 10.42 14.98
N GLY A 171 19.66 10.53 13.80
CA GLY A 171 18.94 9.43 13.15
C GLY A 171 17.61 9.08 13.81
N LYS A 172 16.96 10.03 14.48
CA LYS A 172 15.62 9.87 15.05
C LYS A 172 14.58 10.54 14.17
N VAL A 173 13.44 9.90 14.05
CA VAL A 173 12.28 10.45 13.33
C VAL A 173 11.87 11.79 13.93
N ILE A 174 11.69 12.78 13.06
CA ILE A 174 11.11 14.08 13.40
C ILE A 174 9.60 13.98 13.25
N ASP A 175 8.86 14.43 14.25
CA ASP A 175 7.42 14.62 14.11
C ASP A 175 7.15 15.81 13.17
N ALA A 176 6.75 15.49 11.94
CA ALA A 176 6.47 16.49 10.91
C ALA A 176 5.00 16.95 10.89
N HIS A 177 4.16 16.43 11.80
CA HIS A 177 2.73 16.77 11.86
C HIS A 177 2.42 17.85 12.90
N GLY A 178 3.38 18.19 13.76
CA GLY A 178 3.17 19.16 14.84
C GLY A 178 2.09 18.64 15.81
N HIS A 179 1.06 19.44 16.05
CA HIS A 179 0.02 19.09 17.02
C HIS A 179 -1.15 18.24 16.47
N TYR A 180 -1.13 17.85 15.17
CA TYR A 180 -2.28 17.14 14.57
C TYR A 180 -2.46 15.72 15.10
N ASP A 181 -1.41 14.97 15.30
CA ASP A 181 -1.46 13.64 15.89
C ASP A 181 -1.83 13.70 17.38
N ASP A 182 -1.33 14.68 18.14
CA ASP A 182 -1.75 14.94 19.52
C ASP A 182 -3.23 15.32 19.60
N ALA A 183 -3.72 16.16 18.70
CA ALA A 183 -5.13 16.53 18.63
C ALA A 183 -6.04 15.32 18.43
N ILE A 184 -5.63 14.32 17.62
CA ILE A 184 -6.35 13.05 17.48
C ILE A 184 -6.36 12.26 18.77
N ARG A 185 -5.20 12.12 19.43
CA ARG A 185 -5.07 11.41 20.72
C ARG A 185 -5.93 12.06 21.82
N GLU A 186 -5.98 13.39 21.85
CA GLU A 186 -6.83 14.14 22.76
C GLU A 186 -8.31 13.97 22.43
N LEU A 187 -8.71 14.14 21.17
CA LEU A 187 -10.10 13.96 20.72
C LEU A 187 -10.62 12.56 21.07
N ALA A 188 -9.80 11.52 20.86
CA ALA A 188 -10.14 10.15 21.22
C ALA A 188 -10.48 10.02 22.72
N LYS A 189 -9.70 10.67 23.59
CA LYS A 189 -9.96 10.70 25.05
C LYS A 189 -11.19 11.52 25.41
N GLU A 190 -11.37 12.68 24.76
CA GLU A 190 -12.52 13.57 25.00
C GLU A 190 -13.86 12.93 24.60
N THR A 191 -13.86 12.14 23.54
CA THR A 191 -15.07 11.51 22.98
C THR A 191 -15.24 10.04 23.34
N ASN A 192 -14.23 9.43 23.97
CA ASN A 192 -14.16 7.98 24.25
C ASN A 192 -14.24 7.12 22.95
N VAL A 193 -13.79 7.68 21.81
CA VAL A 193 -13.66 6.96 20.55
C VAL A 193 -12.33 6.20 20.54
N PRO A 194 -12.28 4.93 20.09
CA PRO A 194 -11.04 4.18 19.97
C PRO A 194 -10.03 4.90 19.06
N CYS A 195 -8.75 4.84 19.43
CA CYS A 195 -7.66 5.38 18.62
C CYS A 195 -6.57 4.33 18.38
N ILE A 196 -6.21 4.15 17.10
CA ILE A 196 -5.02 3.39 16.71
C ILE A 196 -3.91 4.40 16.40
N ASP A 197 -2.86 4.38 17.22
CA ASP A 197 -1.75 5.33 17.10
C ASP A 197 -0.74 4.90 16.01
N VAL A 198 -1.12 5.05 14.73
CA VAL A 198 -0.29 4.67 13.60
C VAL A 198 0.97 5.53 13.51
N ASN A 199 0.90 6.80 13.97
CA ASN A 199 2.07 7.68 14.08
C ASN A 199 3.14 7.04 14.97
N GLN A 200 2.78 6.65 16.21
CA GLN A 200 3.72 6.01 17.12
C GLN A 200 4.24 4.67 16.57
N MET A 201 3.36 3.86 15.94
CA MET A 201 3.76 2.56 15.38
C MET A 201 4.77 2.73 14.24
N THR A 202 4.57 3.70 13.35
CA THR A 202 5.51 3.99 12.24
C THR A 202 6.76 4.69 12.74
N THR A 203 6.68 5.56 13.74
CA THR A 203 7.84 6.14 14.46
C THR A 203 8.72 5.05 15.04
N ASP A 204 8.15 4.08 15.73
CA ASP A 204 8.90 2.97 16.33
C ASP A 204 9.58 2.11 15.28
N LEU A 205 8.88 1.81 14.18
CA LEU A 205 9.44 1.09 13.03
C LEU A 205 10.65 1.82 12.46
N TYR A 206 10.51 3.12 12.19
CA TYR A 206 11.56 3.94 11.56
C TYR A 206 12.76 4.14 12.50
N ASN A 207 12.51 4.44 13.76
CA ASN A 207 13.58 4.56 14.77
C ASN A 207 14.34 3.26 15.03
N LYS A 208 13.66 2.11 14.89
CA LYS A 208 14.28 0.78 15.05
C LYS A 208 15.11 0.38 13.84
N SER A 209 14.63 0.66 12.64
CA SER A 209 15.26 0.24 11.39
C SER A 209 16.30 1.25 10.90
N GLY A 210 16.05 2.55 11.10
CA GLY A 210 16.89 3.62 10.59
C GLY A 210 16.44 4.15 9.24
N SER A 211 17.04 5.28 8.84
CA SER A 211 16.68 6.00 7.61
C SER A 211 16.91 5.15 6.36
N GLU A 212 18.07 4.51 6.22
CA GLU A 212 18.43 3.73 5.03
C GLU A 212 17.48 2.54 4.81
N GLU A 213 17.18 1.80 5.90
CA GLU A 213 16.35 0.61 5.83
C GLU A 213 14.86 0.93 5.64
N THR A 214 14.41 2.12 6.02
CA THR A 214 13.00 2.54 5.84
C THR A 214 12.77 3.29 4.54
N ARG A 215 13.81 3.75 3.87
CA ARG A 215 13.74 4.35 2.54
C ARG A 215 12.99 3.46 1.53
N ILE A 216 13.20 2.14 1.60
CA ILE A 216 12.55 1.16 0.72
C ILE A 216 11.02 1.07 0.87
N LEU A 217 10.43 1.71 1.87
CA LEU A 217 8.98 1.76 2.07
C LEU A 217 8.32 2.91 1.28
N HIS A 218 9.11 3.81 0.71
CA HIS A 218 8.65 5.04 0.10
C HIS A 218 8.64 5.02 -1.42
N ALA A 219 7.76 5.83 -1.99
CA ALA A 219 7.65 6.02 -3.43
C ALA A 219 8.85 6.82 -3.97
N LEU A 220 9.16 6.62 -5.25
CA LEU A 220 10.23 7.33 -5.95
C LEU A 220 9.67 7.98 -7.21
N PHE A 221 9.87 9.30 -7.36
CA PHE A 221 9.49 10.03 -8.56
C PHE A 221 10.40 9.66 -9.74
N LYS A 222 9.91 9.75 -10.97
CA LYS A 222 10.75 9.73 -12.18
C LYS A 222 11.61 10.99 -12.32
N SER A 223 11.22 12.10 -11.72
CA SER A 223 11.95 13.37 -11.75
C SER A 223 12.72 13.58 -10.46
N THR A 224 14.04 13.76 -10.58
CA THR A 224 14.93 14.11 -9.45
C THR A 224 14.80 15.55 -8.98
N GLU A 225 14.06 16.39 -9.69
CA GLU A 225 13.72 17.77 -9.26
C GLU A 225 12.64 17.79 -8.16
N LYS A 226 11.95 16.67 -7.95
CA LYS A 226 10.93 16.50 -6.90
C LYS A 226 11.54 15.80 -5.69
N GLY A 227 11.09 16.21 -4.50
CA GLY A 227 11.61 15.64 -3.26
C GLY A 227 13.10 15.94 -3.07
N ASP A 228 13.85 14.95 -2.54
CA ASP A 228 15.31 14.95 -2.48
C ASP A 228 15.82 13.90 -3.47
N ASN A 229 16.35 14.35 -4.60
CA ASN A 229 16.76 13.46 -5.70
C ASN A 229 15.68 12.44 -6.09
N GLY A 230 14.42 12.89 -6.17
CA GLY A 230 13.27 12.07 -6.54
C GLY A 230 12.68 11.21 -5.41
N PHE A 231 13.17 11.30 -4.19
CA PHE A 231 12.62 10.60 -3.05
C PHE A 231 11.34 11.27 -2.52
N ASP A 232 10.29 10.49 -2.29
CA ASP A 232 9.04 10.98 -1.71
C ASP A 232 8.99 10.70 -0.20
N TYR A 233 9.23 11.71 0.61
CA TYR A 233 9.27 11.59 2.07
C TYR A 233 7.91 11.25 2.71
N THR A 234 6.82 11.40 1.99
CA THR A 234 5.47 11.26 2.55
C THR A 234 4.79 9.98 2.10
N HIS A 235 4.86 9.68 0.79
CA HIS A 235 4.05 8.60 0.24
C HIS A 235 4.78 7.27 0.26
N LEU A 236 4.03 6.24 0.63
CA LEU A 236 4.51 4.86 0.60
C LEU A 236 4.46 4.30 -0.82
N ASN A 237 5.35 3.36 -1.12
CA ASN A 237 5.22 2.46 -2.28
C ASN A 237 4.39 1.22 -1.90
N HIS A 238 4.26 0.26 -2.81
CA HIS A 238 3.48 -0.96 -2.58
C HIS A 238 3.97 -1.77 -1.36
N PHE A 239 5.27 -1.86 -1.15
CA PHE A 239 5.84 -2.55 0.01
C PHE A 239 5.57 -1.81 1.32
N GLY A 240 5.68 -0.48 1.30
CA GLY A 240 5.35 0.36 2.45
C GLY A 240 3.87 0.33 2.79
N GLY A 241 2.98 0.50 1.80
CA GLY A 241 1.53 0.43 1.99
C GLY A 241 1.08 -0.89 2.60
N MET A 242 1.59 -2.01 2.08
CA MET A 242 1.34 -3.34 2.63
C MET A 242 1.89 -3.51 4.05
N THR A 243 3.07 -2.95 4.34
CA THR A 243 3.69 -3.01 5.68
C THR A 243 2.81 -2.28 6.70
N VAL A 244 2.37 -1.06 6.40
CA VAL A 244 1.49 -0.28 7.29
C VAL A 244 0.11 -0.93 7.41
N ALA A 245 -0.48 -1.44 6.33
CA ALA A 245 -1.75 -2.17 6.39
C ALA A 245 -1.70 -3.37 7.35
N LYS A 246 -0.61 -4.13 7.30
CA LYS A 246 -0.37 -5.24 8.22
C LYS A 246 -0.29 -4.78 9.68
N MET A 247 0.37 -3.66 9.94
CA MET A 247 0.46 -3.06 11.29
C MET A 247 -0.91 -2.62 11.77
N VAL A 248 -1.69 -1.92 10.95
CA VAL A 248 -3.06 -1.51 11.26
C VAL A 248 -3.94 -2.72 11.54
N ALA A 249 -3.92 -3.74 10.66
CA ALA A 249 -4.68 -4.98 10.86
C ALA A 249 -4.37 -5.65 12.21
N GLN A 250 -3.09 -5.69 12.60
CA GLN A 250 -2.67 -6.25 13.90
C GLN A 250 -3.10 -5.40 15.11
N ALA A 251 -3.38 -4.12 14.92
CA ALA A 251 -3.86 -3.22 15.96
C ALA A 251 -5.40 -3.24 16.13
N LEU A 252 -6.15 -3.52 15.03
CA LEU A 252 -7.62 -3.56 15.04
C LEU A 252 -8.25 -4.41 16.16
N PRO A 253 -7.67 -5.55 16.61
CA PRO A 253 -8.21 -6.32 17.74
C PRO A 253 -8.33 -5.57 19.07
N SER A 254 -7.67 -4.42 19.23
CA SER A 254 -7.84 -3.54 20.40
C SER A 254 -9.15 -2.76 20.39
N VAL A 255 -9.83 -2.70 19.24
CA VAL A 255 -11.13 -2.02 19.07
C VAL A 255 -12.25 -2.98 19.44
N ASP A 256 -13.22 -2.51 20.23
CA ASP A 256 -14.36 -3.32 20.65
C ASP A 256 -15.16 -3.86 19.43
N GLY A 257 -15.42 -5.16 19.48
CA GLY A 257 -16.08 -5.91 18.40
C GLY A 257 -15.14 -6.40 17.28
N LEU A 258 -13.87 -5.95 17.23
CA LEU A 258 -12.88 -6.39 16.25
C LEU A 258 -11.83 -7.39 16.77
N ALA A 259 -11.98 -7.90 17.98
CA ALA A 259 -11.02 -8.83 18.61
C ALA A 259 -10.61 -10.02 17.72
N ASN A 260 -11.48 -10.45 16.82
CA ASN A 260 -11.26 -11.60 15.94
C ASN A 260 -11.23 -11.24 14.44
N CYS A 261 -10.96 -9.97 14.08
CA CYS A 261 -11.01 -9.53 12.68
C CYS A 261 -9.82 -10.04 11.85
N VAL A 262 -8.68 -10.27 12.46
CA VAL A 262 -7.44 -10.60 11.76
C VAL A 262 -7.45 -12.03 11.20
N ASN A 263 -7.05 -12.16 9.95
CA ASN A 263 -6.69 -13.42 9.33
C ASN A 263 -5.22 -13.74 9.63
N THR A 264 -4.98 -14.51 10.68
CA THR A 264 -3.61 -14.86 11.11
C THR A 264 -2.83 -15.67 10.07
N ASN A 265 -3.51 -16.38 9.18
CA ASN A 265 -2.86 -17.08 8.07
C ASN A 265 -2.34 -16.06 7.05
N ALA A 266 -3.14 -15.05 6.70
CA ALA A 266 -2.70 -13.99 5.81
C ALA A 266 -1.53 -13.19 6.37
N ILE A 267 -1.54 -12.87 7.67
CA ILE A 267 -0.42 -12.15 8.33
C ILE A 267 0.93 -12.86 8.12
N ASN A 268 0.93 -14.19 8.02
CA ASN A 268 2.12 -15.02 7.88
C ASN A 268 2.27 -15.65 6.48
N ASP A 269 1.44 -15.27 5.52
CA ASP A 269 1.46 -15.83 4.18
C ASP A 269 2.72 -15.40 3.41
N ASP A 270 3.32 -16.35 2.74
CA ASP A 270 4.50 -16.16 1.89
C ASP A 270 4.30 -15.07 0.83
N LYS A 271 3.08 -14.87 0.32
CA LYS A 271 2.77 -13.83 -0.69
C LYS A 271 3.06 -12.41 -0.22
N TYR A 272 3.07 -12.16 1.09
CA TYR A 272 3.43 -10.86 1.64
C TYR A 272 4.91 -10.75 2.03
N LYS A 273 5.61 -11.86 2.03
CA LYS A 273 7.03 -11.94 2.33
C LYS A 273 7.88 -12.01 1.07
N PHE A 274 7.49 -12.85 0.12
CA PHE A 274 8.26 -13.10 -1.09
C PHE A 274 7.63 -12.42 -2.30
N MET A 275 8.46 -12.04 -3.27
CA MET A 275 8.04 -11.37 -4.49
C MET A 275 7.68 -12.37 -5.57
N THR A 276 6.54 -12.17 -6.23
CA THR A 276 6.17 -12.96 -7.40
C THR A 276 6.92 -12.47 -8.64
N ARG A 277 6.92 -13.29 -9.69
CA ARG A 277 7.63 -12.97 -10.95
C ARG A 277 7.02 -11.77 -11.66
N ASP A 278 5.69 -11.65 -11.64
CA ASP A 278 5.00 -10.50 -12.24
C ASP A 278 5.23 -9.21 -11.45
N GLU A 279 5.17 -9.26 -10.12
CA GLU A 279 5.51 -8.12 -9.26
C GLU A 279 6.94 -7.63 -9.53
N PHE A 280 7.93 -8.55 -9.55
CA PHE A 280 9.33 -8.18 -9.76
C PHE A 280 9.55 -7.56 -11.14
N VAL A 281 8.99 -8.18 -12.18
CA VAL A 281 9.12 -7.67 -13.56
C VAL A 281 8.39 -6.34 -13.72
N GLY A 282 7.21 -6.20 -13.11
CA GLY A 282 6.45 -4.96 -13.12
C GLY A 282 7.26 -3.79 -12.57
N GLU A 283 7.80 -3.93 -11.36
CA GLU A 283 8.58 -2.85 -10.73
C GLU A 283 9.90 -2.57 -11.48
N ILE A 284 10.58 -3.60 -11.97
CA ILE A 284 11.86 -3.44 -12.70
C ILE A 284 11.65 -2.69 -14.04
N VAL A 285 10.58 -3.00 -14.78
CA VAL A 285 10.27 -2.33 -16.05
C VAL A 285 9.93 -0.86 -15.83
N ARG A 286 9.19 -0.54 -14.78
CA ARG A 286 8.87 0.86 -14.43
C ARG A 286 10.12 1.69 -14.18
N LEU A 287 11.16 1.08 -13.60
CA LEU A 287 12.46 1.72 -13.40
C LEU A 287 13.20 2.02 -14.72
N THR A 288 12.85 1.39 -15.83
CA THR A 288 13.45 1.72 -17.15
C THR A 288 12.76 2.88 -17.85
N ASP A 289 11.58 3.29 -17.40
CA ASP A 289 10.70 4.27 -18.06
C ASP A 289 10.32 3.91 -19.51
N LYS A 290 10.26 2.61 -19.83
CA LYS A 290 10.02 2.08 -21.17
C LYS A 290 8.73 1.29 -21.30
N THR A 291 7.78 1.41 -20.35
CA THR A 291 6.53 0.65 -20.40
C THR A 291 5.74 0.94 -21.67
N GLU A 292 5.41 -0.11 -22.40
CA GLU A 292 4.62 -0.06 -23.63
C GLU A 292 3.43 -1.03 -23.52
N SER A 293 2.29 -0.62 -24.08
CA SER A 293 1.12 -1.50 -24.20
C SER A 293 1.23 -2.37 -25.46
N GLY A 294 0.83 -3.64 -25.34
CA GLY A 294 0.87 -4.57 -26.46
C GLY A 294 -0.03 -5.80 -26.26
N SER A 295 0.09 -6.75 -27.20
CA SER A 295 -0.66 -8.01 -27.13
C SER A 295 0.08 -9.06 -26.30
N ALA A 296 -0.65 -10.09 -25.80
CA ALA A 296 -0.11 -11.18 -25.00
C ALA A 296 1.13 -11.83 -25.66
N VAL A 297 2.21 -11.91 -24.90
CA VAL A 297 3.49 -12.53 -25.32
C VAL A 297 3.73 -13.88 -24.65
N PHE A 298 2.94 -14.21 -23.63
CA PHE A 298 2.91 -15.48 -22.92
C PHE A 298 1.47 -15.96 -22.78
N ALA A 299 1.22 -17.26 -22.94
CA ALA A 299 -0.13 -17.81 -22.94
C ALA A 299 -0.82 -17.76 -21.55
N ASP A 300 -0.03 -17.68 -20.49
CA ASP A 300 -0.46 -17.64 -19.09
C ASP A 300 -0.50 -16.22 -18.49
N VAL A 301 -0.32 -15.18 -19.31
CA VAL A 301 -0.43 -13.76 -18.93
C VAL A 301 -1.61 -13.15 -19.67
N THR A 302 -2.67 -12.82 -18.94
CA THR A 302 -3.92 -12.30 -19.46
C THR A 302 -4.08 -10.81 -19.17
N PRO A 303 -4.90 -10.04 -19.90
CA PRO A 303 -5.05 -8.61 -19.73
C PRO A 303 -5.52 -8.14 -18.35
N ASP A 304 -6.04 -9.03 -17.54
CA ASP A 304 -6.41 -8.78 -16.14
C ASP A 304 -5.23 -8.87 -15.15
N ASN A 305 -4.06 -9.34 -15.61
CA ASN A 305 -2.85 -9.26 -14.79
C ASN A 305 -2.44 -7.79 -14.62
N LYS A 306 -2.23 -7.37 -13.37
CA LYS A 306 -1.88 -5.99 -12.99
C LYS A 306 -0.63 -5.46 -13.71
N TYR A 307 0.28 -6.35 -14.11
CA TYR A 307 1.55 -6.02 -14.75
C TYR A 307 1.62 -6.48 -16.22
N TYR A 308 0.45 -6.56 -16.87
CA TYR A 308 0.35 -7.07 -18.25
C TYR A 308 1.24 -6.32 -19.24
N ASP A 309 1.21 -5.00 -19.22
CA ASP A 309 1.99 -4.16 -20.13
C ASP A 309 3.48 -4.18 -19.79
N GLU A 310 3.84 -4.25 -18.52
CA GLU A 310 5.23 -4.39 -18.08
C GLU A 310 5.81 -5.76 -18.48
N ILE A 311 5.04 -6.85 -18.38
CA ILE A 311 5.48 -8.18 -18.82
C ILE A 311 5.64 -8.22 -20.34
N TYR A 312 4.74 -7.59 -21.10
CA TYR A 312 4.90 -7.40 -22.54
C TYR A 312 6.21 -6.67 -22.85
N THR A 313 6.44 -5.56 -22.20
CA THR A 313 7.65 -4.73 -22.37
C THR A 313 8.91 -5.51 -22.01
N ALA A 314 8.92 -6.20 -20.87
CA ALA A 314 10.06 -7.03 -20.44
C ALA A 314 10.42 -8.10 -21.46
N LYS A 315 9.42 -8.72 -22.11
CA LYS A 315 9.65 -9.69 -23.17
C LYS A 315 10.25 -9.04 -24.42
N LYS A 316 9.72 -7.87 -24.81
CA LYS A 316 10.19 -7.10 -25.97
C LYS A 316 11.64 -6.63 -25.79
N LEU A 317 12.01 -6.17 -24.60
CA LEU A 317 13.36 -5.76 -24.23
C LEU A 317 14.32 -6.95 -23.96
N GLY A 318 13.84 -8.20 -24.05
CA GLY A 318 14.66 -9.37 -23.79
C GLY A 318 15.01 -9.63 -22.32
N LEU A 319 14.37 -8.92 -21.37
CA LEU A 319 14.59 -9.09 -19.94
C LEU A 319 14.11 -10.45 -19.46
N VAL A 320 13.00 -10.96 -20.02
CA VAL A 320 12.41 -12.26 -19.71
C VAL A 320 12.22 -13.13 -20.94
N GLN A 321 12.32 -14.45 -20.77
CA GLN A 321 12.22 -15.41 -21.88
C GLN A 321 11.04 -16.38 -21.74
N GLY A 322 10.59 -16.66 -20.54
CA GLY A 322 9.68 -17.75 -20.21
C GLY A 322 10.42 -19.04 -19.89
N ASP A 323 9.66 -20.07 -19.53
CA ASP A 323 10.18 -21.41 -19.28
C ASP A 323 10.27 -22.25 -20.57
N ASP A 324 10.67 -23.53 -20.47
CA ASP A 324 10.79 -24.46 -21.62
C ASP A 324 9.45 -24.70 -22.34
N LYS A 325 8.33 -24.37 -21.72
CA LYS A 325 6.98 -24.47 -22.30
C LYS A 325 6.51 -23.12 -22.90
N GLY A 326 7.31 -22.07 -22.80
CA GLY A 326 6.98 -20.74 -23.23
C GLY A 326 6.01 -20.01 -22.30
N LEU A 327 5.92 -20.43 -21.03
CA LEU A 327 5.09 -19.78 -20.01
C LEU A 327 5.92 -18.80 -19.16
N PHE A 328 5.28 -17.74 -18.71
CA PHE A 328 5.90 -16.75 -17.83
C PHE A 328 5.83 -17.15 -16.36
N ASN A 329 4.77 -17.84 -15.95
CA ASN A 329 4.47 -18.22 -14.58
C ASN A 329 4.35 -17.00 -13.63
N PRO A 330 3.39 -16.08 -13.86
CA PRO A 330 3.32 -14.78 -13.18
C PRO A 330 3.24 -14.90 -11.65
N ASN A 331 2.47 -15.86 -11.15
CA ASN A 331 2.19 -16.06 -9.74
C ASN A 331 3.27 -16.85 -8.99
N ASP A 332 4.27 -17.41 -9.68
CA ASP A 332 5.36 -18.11 -9.03
C ASP A 332 6.29 -17.09 -8.33
N TYR A 333 6.82 -17.47 -7.15
CA TYR A 333 7.82 -16.66 -6.49
C TYR A 333 9.12 -16.64 -7.29
N ILE A 334 9.65 -15.44 -7.55
CA ILE A 334 10.93 -15.30 -8.23
C ILE A 334 12.07 -15.80 -7.33
N THR A 335 13.04 -16.51 -7.91
CA THR A 335 14.27 -16.87 -7.19
C THR A 335 15.26 -15.72 -7.24
N VAL A 336 16.17 -15.67 -6.26
CA VAL A 336 17.22 -14.64 -6.21
C VAL A 336 18.06 -14.65 -7.49
N GLN A 337 18.47 -15.83 -7.98
CA GLN A 337 19.25 -15.92 -9.22
C GLN A 337 18.49 -15.43 -10.45
N ASP A 338 17.16 -15.68 -10.54
CA ASP A 338 16.34 -15.21 -11.65
C ASP A 338 16.15 -13.69 -11.58
N ALA A 339 15.97 -13.13 -10.39
CA ALA A 339 15.95 -11.68 -10.19
C ALA A 339 17.26 -11.04 -10.67
N PHE A 340 18.40 -11.63 -10.33
CA PHE A 340 19.72 -11.13 -10.76
C PHE A 340 19.90 -11.24 -12.28
N VAL A 341 19.39 -12.30 -12.92
CA VAL A 341 19.41 -12.42 -14.40
C VAL A 341 18.63 -11.30 -15.06
N ILE A 342 17.44 -10.95 -14.51
CA ILE A 342 16.63 -9.85 -15.05
C ILE A 342 17.34 -8.50 -14.85
N ILE A 343 17.92 -8.26 -13.67
CA ILE A 343 18.69 -7.04 -13.39
C ILE A 343 19.88 -6.91 -14.35
N ASP A 344 20.70 -7.96 -14.49
CA ASP A 344 21.86 -7.93 -15.38
C ASP A 344 21.47 -7.63 -16.84
N ARG A 345 20.37 -8.21 -17.32
CA ARG A 345 19.84 -7.94 -18.66
C ARG A 345 19.35 -6.50 -18.78
N MET A 346 18.71 -5.96 -17.75
CA MET A 346 18.26 -4.57 -17.72
C MET A 346 19.45 -3.60 -17.83
N TYR A 347 20.52 -3.79 -17.06
CA TYR A 347 21.71 -2.95 -17.17
C TYR A 347 22.35 -3.04 -18.56
N LYS A 348 22.34 -4.21 -19.20
CA LYS A 348 22.80 -4.37 -20.59
C LYS A 348 21.92 -3.64 -21.59
N GLU A 349 20.59 -3.71 -21.43
CA GLU A 349 19.62 -2.99 -22.27
C GLU A 349 19.77 -1.47 -22.15
N GLU A 350 20.13 -0.97 -20.98
CA GLU A 350 20.41 0.44 -20.73
C GLU A 350 21.81 0.89 -21.17
N ASN A 351 22.58 0.02 -21.84
CA ASN A 351 23.97 0.26 -22.28
C ASN A 351 24.97 0.57 -21.16
N VAL A 352 24.70 0.12 -19.95
CA VAL A 352 25.60 0.23 -18.78
C VAL A 352 25.88 -1.15 -18.17
N PRO A 353 26.51 -2.08 -18.93
CA PRO A 353 26.67 -3.44 -18.47
C PRO A 353 27.46 -3.51 -17.16
N LEU A 354 26.97 -4.32 -16.24
CA LEU A 354 27.65 -4.56 -14.98
C LEU A 354 28.99 -5.23 -15.22
N LYS A 355 30.01 -4.81 -14.45
CA LYS A 355 31.35 -5.41 -14.52
C LYS A 355 31.44 -6.65 -13.63
N THR A 356 32.00 -7.72 -14.19
CA THR A 356 32.29 -8.95 -13.43
C THR A 356 33.58 -8.80 -12.64
N ASP A 357 33.55 -9.16 -11.35
CA ASP A 357 34.74 -9.45 -10.58
C ASP A 357 34.74 -10.96 -10.25
N GLU A 358 35.51 -11.74 -11.00
CA GLU A 358 35.59 -13.20 -10.81
C GLU A 358 36.00 -13.59 -9.38
N ALA A 359 36.79 -12.72 -8.71
CA ALA A 359 37.16 -12.94 -7.32
C ALA A 359 35.98 -12.87 -6.37
N VAL A 360 34.96 -12.02 -6.65
CA VAL A 360 33.71 -11.96 -5.88
C VAL A 360 32.94 -13.26 -6.02
N PHE A 361 32.77 -13.75 -7.27
CA PHE A 361 32.01 -14.98 -7.50
C PHE A 361 32.73 -16.21 -6.95
N SER A 362 34.08 -16.31 -7.09
CA SER A 362 34.83 -17.43 -6.54
C SER A 362 34.82 -17.52 -5.01
N GLN A 363 34.65 -16.38 -4.33
CA GLN A 363 34.49 -16.28 -2.88
C GLN A 363 33.03 -16.44 -2.42
N PHE A 364 32.07 -16.47 -3.36
CA PHE A 364 30.67 -16.64 -3.04
C PHE A 364 30.38 -18.05 -2.55
N LYS A 365 29.95 -18.18 -1.30
CA LYS A 365 29.75 -19.44 -0.61
C LYS A 365 28.88 -20.44 -1.37
N TYR A 366 27.89 -19.92 -2.11
CA TYR A 366 26.88 -20.72 -2.82
C TYR A 366 27.06 -20.72 -4.35
N ALA A 367 28.25 -20.41 -4.83
CA ALA A 367 28.55 -20.41 -6.27
C ALA A 367 28.21 -21.74 -6.96
N SER A 368 28.47 -22.87 -6.31
CA SER A 368 28.16 -24.21 -6.82
C SER A 368 26.65 -24.53 -6.87
N GLU A 369 25.82 -23.79 -6.14
CA GLU A 369 24.38 -23.93 -6.14
C GLU A 369 23.70 -23.09 -7.22
N THR A 370 24.45 -22.13 -7.80
CA THR A 370 23.96 -21.26 -8.87
C THR A 370 23.81 -22.06 -10.16
N SER A 371 22.65 -21.93 -10.81
CA SER A 371 22.40 -22.58 -12.11
C SER A 371 23.30 -21.99 -13.18
N ASP A 372 23.75 -22.80 -14.16
CA ASP A 372 24.73 -22.40 -15.17
C ASP A 372 24.32 -21.13 -15.93
N TYR A 373 23.02 -21.00 -16.29
CA TYR A 373 22.51 -19.83 -16.98
C TYR A 373 22.57 -18.52 -16.17
N ALA A 374 22.70 -18.60 -14.86
CA ALA A 374 22.65 -17.45 -13.97
C ALA A 374 24.03 -17.03 -13.41
N LYS A 375 25.07 -17.83 -13.66
CA LYS A 375 26.40 -17.60 -13.04
C LYS A 375 26.95 -16.21 -13.32
N ASP A 376 26.94 -15.78 -14.57
CA ASP A 376 27.47 -14.47 -14.98
C ASP A 376 26.65 -13.34 -14.34
N ALA A 377 25.32 -13.44 -14.41
CA ALA A 377 24.44 -12.43 -13.81
C ALA A 377 24.60 -12.34 -12.30
N VAL A 378 24.71 -13.49 -11.62
CA VAL A 378 24.97 -13.52 -10.16
C VAL A 378 26.32 -12.88 -9.84
N ALA A 379 27.38 -13.17 -10.60
CA ALA A 379 28.68 -12.57 -10.44
C ALA A 379 28.63 -11.03 -10.61
N ASN A 380 27.98 -10.56 -11.67
CA ASN A 380 27.82 -9.15 -12.00
C ASN A 380 27.08 -8.38 -10.91
N VAL A 381 25.90 -8.88 -10.49
CA VAL A 381 25.09 -8.21 -9.47
C VAL A 381 25.76 -8.26 -8.10
N LEU A 382 26.38 -9.38 -7.70
CA LEU A 382 27.14 -9.47 -6.45
C LEU A 382 28.33 -8.48 -6.42
N THR A 383 29.01 -8.28 -7.55
CA THR A 383 30.06 -7.27 -7.69
C THR A 383 29.52 -5.87 -7.42
N LYS A 384 28.36 -5.53 -8.00
CA LYS A 384 27.67 -4.25 -7.80
C LYS A 384 27.21 -4.03 -6.36
N LEU A 385 26.71 -5.09 -5.68
CA LEU A 385 26.15 -5.00 -4.34
C LEU A 385 27.18 -4.85 -3.20
N ASN A 386 28.47 -4.97 -3.50
CA ASN A 386 29.55 -5.01 -2.53
C ASN A 386 29.66 -6.36 -1.74
N LYS A 387 30.88 -6.77 -1.47
CA LYS A 387 31.28 -8.11 -0.98
C LYS A 387 30.62 -8.57 0.33
N SER A 388 30.25 -7.66 1.22
CA SER A 388 29.67 -8.01 2.52
C SER A 388 28.24 -8.53 2.46
N ALA A 389 27.45 -8.10 1.47
CA ALA A 389 26.06 -8.54 1.27
C ALA A 389 25.96 -9.94 0.65
N ALA A 390 27.03 -10.41 -0.02
CA ALA A 390 27.03 -11.68 -0.75
C ALA A 390 27.05 -12.94 0.14
N SER A 391 27.44 -12.83 1.41
CA SER A 391 27.74 -14.00 2.24
C SER A 391 26.55 -14.89 2.59
N ASN A 392 25.32 -14.35 2.57
CA ASN A 392 24.11 -15.06 2.98
C ASN A 392 23.06 -15.23 1.87
N ILE A 393 23.40 -14.89 0.63
CA ILE A 393 22.48 -15.00 -0.52
C ILE A 393 22.46 -16.45 -0.98
N LEU A 394 21.25 -17.06 -0.99
CA LEU A 394 21.00 -18.40 -1.56
C LEU A 394 20.39 -18.25 -2.94
N PRO A 395 21.07 -18.65 -4.05
CA PRO A 395 20.60 -18.36 -5.41
C PRO A 395 19.22 -18.85 -5.74
N LYS A 396 18.86 -20.05 -5.24
CA LYS A 396 17.59 -20.72 -5.54
C LYS A 396 16.47 -20.45 -4.52
N MET A 397 16.73 -19.66 -3.48
CA MET A 397 15.65 -19.27 -2.57
C MET A 397 14.71 -18.25 -3.22
N LYS A 398 13.48 -18.21 -2.73
CA LYS A 398 12.51 -17.15 -3.06
C LYS A 398 13.09 -15.78 -2.66
N ALA A 399 12.98 -14.80 -3.52
CA ALA A 399 13.44 -13.43 -3.21
C ALA A 399 12.45 -12.74 -2.26
N GLU A 400 12.95 -12.22 -1.14
CA GLU A 400 12.12 -11.46 -0.20
C GLU A 400 11.82 -10.07 -0.78
N LYS A 401 10.57 -9.59 -0.59
CA LYS A 401 10.14 -8.26 -1.06
C LYS A 401 11.08 -7.15 -0.56
N SER A 402 11.45 -7.17 0.72
CA SER A 402 12.38 -6.21 1.29
C SER A 402 13.73 -6.16 0.55
N ALA A 403 14.30 -7.31 0.23
CA ALA A 403 15.54 -7.38 -0.52
C ALA A 403 15.38 -6.88 -1.97
N CYS A 404 14.25 -7.17 -2.62
CA CYS A 404 13.96 -6.66 -3.95
C CYS A 404 13.83 -5.13 -3.95
N TYR A 405 13.16 -4.54 -2.97
CA TYR A 405 13.03 -3.07 -2.88
C TYR A 405 14.37 -2.38 -2.57
N VAL A 406 15.28 -3.02 -1.83
CA VAL A 406 16.68 -2.54 -1.71
C VAL A 406 17.38 -2.51 -3.07
N LEU A 407 17.17 -3.54 -3.90
CA LEU A 407 17.71 -3.57 -5.26
C LEU A 407 17.10 -2.48 -6.15
N PHE A 408 15.78 -2.30 -6.08
CA PHE A 408 15.09 -1.26 -6.84
C PHE A 408 15.55 0.15 -6.47
N ASP A 409 15.74 0.45 -5.19
CA ASP A 409 16.30 1.74 -4.75
C ASP A 409 17.73 1.96 -5.28
N LYS A 410 18.58 0.93 -5.29
CA LYS A 410 19.93 1.02 -5.87
C LYS A 410 19.90 1.24 -7.37
N ILE A 411 19.03 0.53 -8.10
CA ILE A 411 18.85 0.71 -9.54
C ILE A 411 18.33 2.11 -9.83
N TYR A 412 17.36 2.57 -9.06
CA TYR A 412 16.84 3.94 -9.16
C TYR A 412 17.96 4.98 -8.99
N ASN A 413 18.79 4.85 -7.96
CA ASN A 413 19.91 5.75 -7.74
C ASN A 413 20.91 5.74 -8.91
N ASP A 414 21.19 4.58 -9.51
CA ASP A 414 22.08 4.50 -10.68
C ASP A 414 21.48 5.23 -11.90
N PHE A 415 20.19 5.06 -12.18
CA PHE A 415 19.59 5.53 -13.42
C PHE A 415 18.99 6.94 -13.36
N TYR A 416 18.60 7.39 -12.17
CA TYR A 416 17.93 8.70 -12.02
C TYR A 416 18.77 9.71 -11.24
N VAL A 417 19.53 9.28 -10.24
CA VAL A 417 20.31 10.20 -9.39
C VAL A 417 21.73 10.37 -9.91
N SER A 418 22.44 9.24 -10.16
CA SER A 418 23.84 9.29 -10.62
C SER A 418 23.97 9.41 -12.13
N ASP A 419 22.88 9.25 -12.86
CA ASP A 419 22.80 9.32 -14.33
C ASP A 419 23.90 8.51 -15.06
N VAL A 420 24.15 7.31 -14.59
CA VAL A 420 25.17 6.38 -15.12
C VAL A 420 25.01 6.15 -16.62
N ARG A 421 23.76 6.30 -17.15
CA ARG A 421 23.44 6.18 -18.58
C ARG A 421 24.12 7.28 -19.42
N ASN A 422 24.05 8.52 -18.96
CA ASN A 422 24.67 9.65 -19.67
C ASN A 422 26.19 9.65 -19.56
N GLU A 423 26.75 9.19 -18.42
CA GLU A 423 28.18 9.03 -18.26
C GLU A 423 28.77 7.97 -19.22
N ALA A 424 28.05 6.85 -19.44
CA ALA A 424 28.47 5.80 -20.36
C ALA A 424 28.43 6.28 -21.81
N GLN A 425 27.37 7.00 -22.21
CA GLN A 425 27.25 7.56 -23.57
C GLN A 425 28.34 8.60 -23.88
N SER A 426 28.68 9.45 -22.89
CA SER A 426 29.75 10.42 -23.06
C SER A 426 31.15 9.79 -23.13
N ALA A 427 31.35 8.64 -22.51
CA ALA A 427 32.61 7.89 -22.61
C ALA A 427 32.76 7.23 -23.98
N ASP A 428 31.71 6.66 -24.56
CA ASP A 428 31.72 6.06 -25.89
C ASP A 428 31.91 7.12 -27.01
N GLU A 429 31.40 8.33 -26.84
CA GLU A 429 31.63 9.44 -27.77
C GLU A 429 33.09 9.94 -27.76
N ILE A 430 33.79 9.79 -26.65
CA ILE A 430 35.21 10.18 -26.52
C ILE A 430 36.14 9.14 -27.14
N GLU A 431 35.79 7.83 -27.08
CA GLU A 431 36.58 6.77 -27.72
C GLU A 431 36.48 6.75 -29.25
N VAL A 432 35.44 7.36 -29.83
CA VAL A 432 35.27 7.44 -31.31
C VAL A 432 36.02 8.64 -31.93
N VAL A 433 36.62 9.52 -31.15
CA VAL A 433 37.30 10.74 -31.59
C VAL A 433 38.84 10.64 -31.52
N GLU A 434 39.40 9.55 -30.97
CA GLU A 434 40.83 9.22 -31.05
C GLU A 434 41.10 8.18 -32.14
#